data_dd1fafb525ef430ca987fc9f9c41a79b
#
_entry.id   dd1fafb525ef430ca987fc9f9c41a79b
#
_cell.length_a   1.000
_cell.length_b   1.000
_cell.length_c   1.000
_cell.angle_alpha   90.00
_cell.angle_beta   90.00
_cell.angle_gamma   90.00
#
_symmetry.space_group_name_H-M   'P 1'
#
loop_
_entity.id
_entity.type
_entity.pdbx_description
1 polymer ?
#
loop_
_entity_poly.entity_id
_entity_poly.type
_entity_poly.pdbx_seq_one_letter_code
_entity_poly.pdbx_strand_id
1 'polypeptide(L)'
;MIFRLFVSCFLLLGCVTVNAVEIGQQAPDFSLTDQKGQVQTLSQQRGKWLVLYFYPKDETPGCVAEACSFRDNIVAIKAKNTVVWGVSVDNNESHQKFAQNHQLPFTLLADPGGKVAKQYGSLMNLLIFKIAKRHSFIIDPQGKIAKIYRSVNPKAHVAEILKDLEKLQSS
;
A
#
# COMPACT_ATOMS: atom_id res chain seq x y z
N MET A 1 41.29 -35.02 38.06
CA MET A 1 40.15 -35.45 37.26
C MET A 1 39.27 -34.21 37.09
N ILE A 2 39.43 -33.46 35.96
CA ILE A 2 38.77 -32.15 35.73
C ILE A 2 37.68 -32.36 34.72
N PHE A 3 36.42 -32.21 35.20
CA PHE A 3 35.21 -32.33 34.39
C PHE A 3 34.97 -30.99 33.67
N ARG A 4 35.18 -30.93 32.34
CA ARG A 4 34.85 -29.78 31.49
C ARG A 4 33.39 -29.87 31.10
N LEU A 5 32.56 -28.96 31.64
CA LEU A 5 31.20 -28.76 31.23
C LEU A 5 31.21 -27.98 29.90
N PHE A 6 30.81 -28.62 28.80
CA PHE A 6 30.48 -27.94 27.53
C PHE A 6 29.06 -27.38 27.61
N VAL A 7 28.95 -26.07 27.77
CA VAL A 7 27.69 -25.37 27.59
C VAL A 7 27.46 -25.15 26.10
N SER A 8 26.59 -25.96 25.50
CA SER A 8 26.19 -25.84 24.13
C SER A 8 25.15 -24.69 24.02
N CYS A 9 25.58 -23.54 23.51
CA CYS A 9 24.73 -22.40 23.24
C CYS A 9 23.98 -22.66 21.92
N PHE A 10 22.71 -23.12 22.03
CA PHE A 10 21.82 -23.30 20.86
C PHE A 10 21.30 -21.93 20.48
N LEU A 11 21.93 -21.32 19.46
CA LEU A 11 21.40 -20.13 18.77
C LEU A 11 20.15 -20.53 17.97
N LEU A 12 18.98 -20.27 18.54
CA LEU A 12 17.72 -20.32 17.81
C LEU A 12 17.70 -19.18 16.80
N LEU A 13 18.11 -19.44 15.54
CA LEU A 13 17.81 -18.57 14.42
C LEU A 13 16.28 -18.59 14.21
N GLY A 14 15.60 -17.61 14.77
CA GLY A 14 14.20 -17.36 14.47
C GLY A 14 14.08 -16.98 12.99
N CYS A 15 13.56 -17.89 12.17
CA CYS A 15 13.18 -17.62 10.80
C CYS A 15 12.01 -16.63 10.82
N VAL A 16 12.27 -15.33 10.57
CA VAL A 16 11.23 -14.33 10.42
C VAL A 16 10.56 -14.58 9.07
N THR A 17 9.50 -15.36 9.07
CA THR A 17 8.61 -15.48 7.91
C THR A 17 7.89 -14.15 7.76
N VAL A 18 8.16 -13.43 6.67
CA VAL A 18 7.37 -12.26 6.28
C VAL A 18 6.00 -12.79 5.83
N ASN A 19 5.09 -12.93 6.79
CA ASN A 19 3.71 -13.25 6.49
C ASN A 19 3.08 -12.08 5.74
N ALA A 20 2.25 -12.39 4.73
CA ALA A 20 1.41 -11.37 4.09
C ALA A 20 0.51 -10.73 5.16
N VAL A 21 0.29 -9.41 5.05
CA VAL A 21 -0.58 -8.69 5.98
C VAL A 21 -2.00 -9.27 5.99
N GLU A 22 -2.62 -9.32 7.17
CA GLU A 22 -3.96 -9.87 7.41
C GLU A 22 -4.91 -8.81 7.97
N ILE A 23 -6.21 -9.03 7.81
CA ILE A 23 -7.25 -8.17 8.38
C ILE A 23 -7.15 -8.18 9.90
N GLY A 24 -7.29 -7.01 10.54
CA GLY A 24 -7.18 -6.82 11.98
C GLY A 24 -5.75 -6.55 12.48
N GLN A 25 -4.73 -6.86 11.70
CA GLN A 25 -3.33 -6.56 12.05
C GLN A 25 -2.99 -5.08 11.87
N GLN A 26 -2.00 -4.60 12.61
CA GLN A 26 -1.38 -3.30 12.34
C GLN A 26 -0.76 -3.30 10.94
N ALA A 27 -1.12 -2.30 10.14
CA ALA A 27 -0.50 -2.08 8.86
C ALA A 27 1.00 -1.79 9.07
N PRO A 28 1.91 -2.48 8.34
CA PRO A 28 3.34 -2.20 8.41
C PRO A 28 3.63 -0.74 8.13
N ASP A 29 4.30 -0.06 9.06
CA ASP A 29 4.66 1.35 8.88
C ASP A 29 5.75 1.50 7.81
N PHE A 30 5.70 2.62 7.10
CA PHE A 30 6.67 2.94 6.06
C PHE A 30 6.81 4.46 5.90
N SER A 31 7.89 4.85 5.25
CA SER A 31 8.17 6.23 4.85
C SER A 31 8.62 6.21 3.39
N LEU A 32 7.87 6.90 2.52
CA LEU A 32 8.15 7.04 1.09
C LEU A 32 8.03 8.49 0.66
N THR A 33 8.66 8.86 -0.45
CA THR A 33 8.50 10.18 -1.04
C THR A 33 7.33 10.20 -2.02
N ASP A 34 6.58 11.30 -2.01
CA ASP A 34 5.48 11.52 -2.93
C ASP A 34 5.93 12.19 -4.25
N GLN A 35 5.00 12.39 -5.18
CA GLN A 35 5.20 13.04 -6.48
C GLN A 35 5.68 14.51 -6.38
N LYS A 36 5.66 15.12 -5.19
CA LYS A 36 6.16 16.46 -4.91
C LYS A 36 7.52 16.44 -4.19
N GLY A 37 8.09 15.23 -3.98
CA GLY A 37 9.33 15.05 -3.23
C GLY A 37 9.17 15.17 -1.72
N GLN A 38 7.94 15.21 -1.19
CA GLN A 38 7.66 15.27 0.24
C GLN A 38 7.63 13.87 0.85
N VAL A 39 8.19 13.72 2.04
CA VAL A 39 8.17 12.46 2.77
C VAL A 39 6.79 12.25 3.39
N GLN A 40 6.18 11.12 3.08
CA GLN A 40 4.91 10.67 3.63
C GLN A 40 5.14 9.42 4.49
N THR A 41 4.60 9.40 5.68
CA THR A 41 4.71 8.27 6.62
C THR A 41 3.32 7.76 6.98
N LEU A 42 3.14 6.45 6.95
CA LEU A 42 1.82 5.84 7.22
C LEU A 42 1.29 6.23 8.61
N SER A 43 2.15 6.25 9.62
CA SER A 43 1.79 6.62 11.00
C SER A 43 1.20 8.04 11.12
N GLN A 44 1.53 8.96 10.22
CA GLN A 44 0.96 10.32 10.17
C GLN A 44 -0.51 10.34 9.70
N GLN A 45 -1.04 9.23 9.18
CA GLN A 45 -2.43 9.13 8.74
C GLN A 45 -3.39 8.62 9.85
N ARG A 46 -2.89 8.44 11.07
CA ARG A 46 -3.74 8.09 12.22
C ARG A 46 -4.91 9.09 12.38
N GLY A 47 -6.07 8.59 12.76
CA GLY A 47 -7.30 9.40 12.87
C GLY A 47 -8.10 9.52 11.56
N LYS A 48 -7.57 9.01 10.44
CA LYS A 48 -8.25 8.97 9.14
C LYS A 48 -8.28 7.56 8.59
N TRP A 49 -9.28 7.26 7.80
CA TRP A 49 -9.27 6.09 6.94
C TRP A 49 -8.30 6.30 5.79
N LEU A 50 -7.62 5.25 5.37
CA LEU A 50 -6.69 5.29 4.24
C LEU A 50 -7.00 4.14 3.28
N VAL A 51 -7.17 4.48 2.01
CA VAL A 51 -7.09 3.53 0.91
C VAL A 51 -5.66 3.55 0.38
N LEU A 52 -4.92 2.47 0.65
CA LEU A 52 -3.58 2.24 0.13
C LEU A 52 -3.68 1.27 -1.03
N TYR A 53 -3.45 1.73 -2.27
CA TYR A 53 -3.50 0.85 -3.43
C TYR A 53 -2.14 0.73 -4.11
N PHE A 54 -1.74 -0.50 -4.37
CA PHE A 54 -0.55 -0.82 -5.15
C PHE A 54 -0.95 -1.05 -6.59
N TYR A 55 -0.15 -0.54 -7.53
CA TYR A 55 -0.40 -0.70 -8.95
C TYR A 55 0.90 -0.95 -9.72
N PRO A 56 0.85 -1.66 -10.88
CA PRO A 56 2.04 -2.11 -11.60
C PRO A 56 2.96 -1.00 -12.09
N LYS A 57 2.39 0.02 -12.77
CA LYS A 57 3.21 1.04 -13.43
C LYS A 57 2.37 2.23 -13.89
N ASP A 58 2.93 3.44 -13.76
CA ASP A 58 2.37 4.68 -14.32
C ASP A 58 2.07 4.54 -15.83
N GLU A 59 1.10 5.32 -16.30
CA GLU A 59 0.70 5.46 -17.71
C GLU A 59 0.24 4.18 -18.40
N THR A 60 0.12 3.05 -17.70
CA THR A 60 -0.48 1.84 -18.30
C THR A 60 -2.01 1.95 -18.29
N PRO A 61 -2.72 1.43 -19.34
CA PRO A 61 -4.17 1.65 -19.49
C PRO A 61 -5.00 1.27 -18.27
N GLY A 62 -4.69 0.15 -17.60
CA GLY A 62 -5.40 -0.28 -16.39
C GLY A 62 -5.13 0.61 -15.18
N CYS A 63 -3.90 1.13 -15.04
CA CYS A 63 -3.54 2.02 -13.94
C CYS A 63 -4.11 3.42 -14.15
N VAL A 64 -4.15 3.91 -15.38
CA VAL A 64 -4.85 5.16 -15.75
C VAL A 64 -6.34 5.05 -15.44
N ALA A 65 -7.00 3.95 -15.84
CA ALA A 65 -8.41 3.74 -15.58
C ALA A 65 -8.73 3.75 -14.07
N GLU A 66 -7.90 3.09 -13.25
CA GLU A 66 -8.06 3.04 -11.80
C GLU A 66 -7.80 4.40 -11.14
N ALA A 67 -6.71 5.08 -11.50
CA ALA A 67 -6.37 6.39 -10.97
C ALA A 67 -7.42 7.45 -11.32
N CYS A 68 -7.90 7.47 -12.57
CA CYS A 68 -8.99 8.35 -13.00
C CYS A 68 -10.29 8.05 -12.24
N SER A 69 -10.60 6.77 -11.99
CA SER A 69 -11.76 6.39 -11.19
C SER A 69 -11.65 6.92 -9.74
N PHE A 70 -10.47 6.85 -9.11
CA PHE A 70 -10.23 7.49 -7.81
C PHE A 70 -10.39 9.00 -7.87
N ARG A 71 -9.81 9.66 -8.89
CA ARG A 71 -9.97 11.11 -9.11
C ARG A 71 -11.43 11.52 -9.19
N ASP A 72 -12.21 10.85 -10.02
CA ASP A 72 -13.58 11.19 -10.31
C ASP A 72 -14.52 10.98 -9.09
N ASN A 73 -14.11 10.11 -8.15
CA ASN A 73 -14.82 9.82 -6.92
C ASN A 73 -14.20 10.46 -5.66
N ILE A 74 -13.19 11.32 -5.80
CA ILE A 74 -12.39 11.82 -4.67
C ILE A 74 -13.22 12.61 -3.65
N VAL A 75 -14.26 13.32 -4.08
CA VAL A 75 -15.16 14.06 -3.20
C VAL A 75 -15.93 13.10 -2.29
N ALA A 76 -16.49 12.03 -2.85
CA ALA A 76 -17.23 11.01 -2.09
C ALA A 76 -16.32 10.27 -1.10
N ILE A 77 -15.07 9.99 -1.50
CA ILE A 77 -14.07 9.36 -0.63
C ILE A 77 -13.68 10.30 0.53
N LYS A 78 -13.39 11.56 0.26
CA LYS A 78 -13.07 12.56 1.29
C LYS A 78 -14.23 12.81 2.25
N ALA A 79 -15.48 12.79 1.79
CA ALA A 79 -16.67 12.90 2.62
C ALA A 79 -16.76 11.77 3.69
N LYS A 80 -16.09 10.64 3.44
CA LYS A 80 -15.95 9.51 4.39
C LYS A 80 -14.68 9.61 5.25
N ASN A 81 -14.11 10.79 5.44
CA ASN A 81 -12.84 11.01 6.17
C ASN A 81 -11.72 10.06 5.70
N THR A 82 -11.66 9.82 4.41
CA THR A 82 -10.75 8.83 3.80
C THR A 82 -9.75 9.50 2.87
N VAL A 83 -8.49 9.10 2.99
CA VAL A 83 -7.37 9.52 2.13
C VAL A 83 -7.06 8.40 1.13
N VAL A 84 -6.56 8.75 -0.05
CA VAL A 84 -6.12 7.79 -1.07
C VAL A 84 -4.62 7.94 -1.29
N TRP A 85 -3.88 6.85 -1.21
CA TRP A 85 -2.47 6.76 -1.57
C TRP A 85 -2.24 5.64 -2.58
N GLY A 86 -1.63 5.99 -3.71
CA GLY A 86 -1.16 5.02 -4.70
C GLY A 86 0.32 4.74 -4.50
N VAL A 87 0.75 3.49 -4.69
CA VAL A 87 2.14 3.07 -4.55
C VAL A 87 2.54 2.22 -5.76
N SER A 88 3.62 2.57 -6.42
CA SER A 88 4.26 1.74 -7.42
C SER A 88 5.78 1.76 -7.30
N VAL A 89 6.46 0.95 -8.09
CA VAL A 89 7.93 0.94 -8.16
C VAL A 89 8.50 2.03 -9.05
N ASP A 90 7.67 2.87 -9.63
CA ASP A 90 8.09 4.03 -10.40
C ASP A 90 8.74 5.08 -9.50
N ASN A 91 9.51 6.00 -10.09
CA ASN A 91 10.18 7.07 -9.36
C ASN A 91 9.29 8.33 -9.25
N ASN A 92 9.73 9.29 -8.44
CA ASN A 92 8.99 10.53 -8.19
C ASN A 92 8.72 11.34 -9.47
N GLU A 93 9.66 11.38 -10.42
CA GLU A 93 9.49 12.09 -11.69
C GLU A 93 8.38 11.47 -12.54
N SER A 94 8.31 10.14 -12.60
CA SER A 94 7.23 9.41 -13.27
C SER A 94 5.89 9.73 -12.62
N HIS A 95 5.80 9.65 -11.29
CA HIS A 95 4.59 9.98 -10.54
C HIS A 95 4.15 11.44 -10.71
N GLN A 96 5.10 12.37 -10.79
CA GLN A 96 4.80 13.78 -11.05
C GLN A 96 4.12 13.95 -12.41
N LYS A 97 4.68 13.34 -13.47
CA LYS A 97 4.12 13.37 -14.81
C LYS A 97 2.74 12.70 -14.84
N PHE A 98 2.62 11.52 -14.24
CA PHE A 98 1.35 10.79 -14.17
C PHE A 98 0.26 11.60 -13.45
N ALA A 99 0.59 12.19 -12.30
CA ALA A 99 -0.35 13.04 -11.57
C ALA A 99 -0.77 14.29 -12.36
N GLN A 100 0.15 14.93 -13.09
CA GLN A 100 -0.12 16.09 -13.93
C GLN A 100 -0.99 15.73 -15.13
N ASN A 101 -0.60 14.71 -15.91
CA ASN A 101 -1.29 14.28 -17.11
C ASN A 101 -2.75 13.92 -16.86
N HIS A 102 -3.03 13.30 -15.72
CA HIS A 102 -4.36 12.83 -15.36
C HIS A 102 -5.03 13.65 -14.26
N GLN A 103 -4.43 14.78 -13.84
CA GLN A 103 -4.99 15.70 -12.83
C GLN A 103 -5.37 14.97 -11.53
N LEU A 104 -4.48 14.10 -11.04
CA LEU A 104 -4.74 13.27 -9.85
C LEU A 104 -4.64 14.11 -8.57
N PRO A 105 -5.73 14.26 -7.77
CA PRO A 105 -5.77 15.12 -6.59
C PRO A 105 -5.41 14.39 -5.29
N PHE A 106 -4.65 13.30 -5.38
CA PHE A 106 -4.22 12.47 -4.26
C PHE A 106 -2.73 12.10 -4.37
N THR A 107 -2.20 11.47 -3.34
CA THR A 107 -0.78 11.17 -3.22
C THR A 107 -0.40 9.90 -3.97
N LEU A 108 0.69 9.98 -4.76
CA LEU A 108 1.39 8.85 -5.34
C LEU A 108 2.76 8.72 -4.67
N LEU A 109 3.11 7.51 -4.23
CA LEU A 109 4.30 7.22 -3.44
C LEU A 109 5.27 6.34 -4.22
N ALA A 110 6.52 6.77 -4.30
CA ALA A 110 7.58 6.05 -5.00
C ALA A 110 8.21 4.98 -4.10
N ASP A 111 8.12 3.72 -4.53
CA ASP A 111 8.77 2.55 -3.90
C ASP A 111 9.71 1.84 -4.90
N PRO A 112 10.78 2.51 -5.41
CA PRO A 112 11.59 2.02 -6.54
C PRO A 112 12.28 0.68 -6.27
N GLY A 113 12.47 0.32 -4.99
CA GLY A 113 13.00 -0.98 -4.59
C GLY A 113 11.95 -2.05 -4.37
N GLY A 114 10.65 -1.70 -4.35
CA GLY A 114 9.54 -2.58 -4.02
C GLY A 114 9.56 -3.04 -2.55
N LYS A 115 10.22 -2.29 -1.66
CA LYS A 115 10.36 -2.67 -0.25
C LYS A 115 9.01 -2.67 0.46
N VAL A 116 8.24 -1.63 0.28
CA VAL A 116 6.90 -1.50 0.88
C VAL A 116 5.92 -2.47 0.22
N ALA A 117 5.94 -2.57 -1.12
CA ALA A 117 5.15 -3.57 -1.83
C ALA A 117 5.44 -5.00 -1.33
N LYS A 118 6.71 -5.33 -1.01
CA LYS A 118 7.08 -6.61 -0.41
C LYS A 118 6.48 -6.81 0.99
N GLN A 119 6.54 -5.79 1.85
CA GLN A 119 5.97 -5.84 3.21
C GLN A 119 4.46 -6.14 3.18
N TYR A 120 3.74 -5.59 2.20
CA TYR A 120 2.30 -5.79 2.00
C TYR A 120 1.95 -7.04 1.17
N GLY A 121 2.93 -7.88 0.80
CA GLY A 121 2.71 -9.05 -0.06
C GLY A 121 2.24 -8.68 -1.47
N SER A 122 2.52 -7.46 -1.89
CA SER A 122 2.08 -6.86 -3.15
C SER A 122 3.21 -6.73 -4.18
N LEU A 123 4.39 -7.31 -3.94
CA LEU A 123 5.50 -7.31 -4.89
C LEU A 123 5.44 -8.55 -5.79
N MET A 124 5.66 -8.36 -7.07
CA MET A 124 5.97 -9.42 -8.03
C MET A 124 7.40 -9.21 -8.53
N ASN A 125 8.25 -10.22 -8.28
CA ASN A 125 9.60 -10.27 -8.81
C ASN A 125 9.57 -11.07 -10.12
N LEU A 126 9.92 -10.41 -11.20
CA LEU A 126 10.20 -11.04 -12.49
C LEU A 126 11.72 -10.97 -12.68
N LEU A 127 12.35 -12.03 -13.12
CA LEU A 127 13.82 -12.24 -13.15
C LEU A 127 14.69 -10.98 -13.32
N ILE A 128 14.26 -10.04 -14.14
CA ILE A 128 15.00 -8.82 -14.50
C ILE A 128 14.34 -7.51 -14.02
N PHE A 129 13.09 -7.55 -13.54
CA PHE A 129 12.38 -6.36 -13.07
C PHE A 129 11.38 -6.70 -11.97
N LYS A 130 11.02 -5.69 -11.19
CA LYS A 130 10.02 -5.77 -10.13
C LYS A 130 8.83 -4.90 -10.51
N ILE A 131 7.63 -5.36 -10.20
CA ILE A 131 6.41 -4.56 -10.29
C ILE A 131 5.52 -4.81 -9.07
N ALA A 132 4.71 -3.83 -8.71
CA ALA A 132 3.68 -4.05 -7.71
C ALA A 132 2.50 -4.80 -8.34
N LYS A 133 1.92 -5.74 -7.59
CA LYS A 133 0.63 -6.36 -7.92
C LYS A 133 -0.48 -5.35 -7.67
N ARG A 134 -1.60 -5.48 -8.40
CA ARG A 134 -2.78 -4.65 -8.17
C ARG A 134 -3.54 -5.14 -6.93
N HIS A 135 -3.09 -4.70 -5.77
CA HIS A 135 -3.70 -4.99 -4.47
C HIS A 135 -4.06 -3.70 -3.79
N SER A 136 -5.14 -3.70 -3.00
CA SER A 136 -5.52 -2.54 -2.21
C SER A 136 -5.89 -2.93 -0.78
N PHE A 137 -5.73 -1.98 0.11
CA PHE A 137 -5.97 -2.13 1.52
C PHE A 137 -6.76 -0.93 2.02
N ILE A 138 -7.82 -1.19 2.79
CA ILE A 138 -8.44 -0.15 3.61
C ILE A 138 -7.82 -0.27 5.00
N ILE A 139 -7.26 0.83 5.49
CA ILE A 139 -6.64 0.96 6.79
C ILE A 139 -7.51 1.89 7.64
N ASP A 140 -7.84 1.45 8.84
CA ASP A 140 -8.69 2.19 9.77
C ASP A 140 -7.94 3.35 10.46
N PRO A 141 -8.64 4.26 11.18
CA PRO A 141 -8.01 5.37 11.90
C PRO A 141 -6.99 4.93 12.98
N GLN A 142 -7.08 3.70 13.48
CA GLN A 142 -6.13 3.11 14.43
C GLN A 142 -4.93 2.49 13.71
N GLY A 143 -4.95 2.48 12.36
CA GLY A 143 -3.91 1.96 11.48
C GLY A 143 -3.91 0.45 11.35
N LYS A 144 -5.02 -0.20 11.61
CA LYS A 144 -5.20 -1.62 11.35
C LYS A 144 -5.75 -1.85 9.95
N ILE A 145 -5.38 -2.97 9.35
CA ILE A 145 -5.96 -3.43 8.08
C ILE A 145 -7.42 -3.80 8.29
N ALA A 146 -8.34 -3.03 7.74
CA ALA A 146 -9.78 -3.29 7.82
C ALA A 146 -10.29 -4.15 6.66
N LYS A 147 -9.68 -4.02 5.47
CA LYS A 147 -10.06 -4.77 4.26
C LYS A 147 -8.86 -4.98 3.36
N ILE A 148 -8.85 -6.08 2.62
CA ILE A 148 -7.79 -6.43 1.64
C ILE A 148 -8.46 -6.83 0.32
N TYR A 149 -7.95 -6.28 -0.78
CA TYR A 149 -8.34 -6.63 -2.15
C TYR A 149 -7.10 -7.18 -2.88
N ARG A 150 -7.14 -8.45 -3.28
CA ARG A 150 -6.02 -9.09 -3.98
C ARG A 150 -6.30 -9.41 -5.45
N SER A 151 -7.55 -9.24 -5.86
CA SER A 151 -7.98 -9.37 -7.25
C SER A 151 -8.84 -8.16 -7.60
N VAL A 152 -8.21 -7.14 -8.18
CA VAL A 152 -8.82 -5.83 -8.41
C VAL A 152 -9.17 -5.67 -9.89
N ASN A 153 -10.45 -5.35 -10.16
CA ASN A 153 -10.86 -4.85 -11.47
C ASN A 153 -10.73 -3.31 -11.48
N PRO A 154 -9.80 -2.73 -12.27
CA PRO A 154 -9.53 -1.29 -12.25
C PRO A 154 -10.75 -0.39 -12.45
N LYS A 155 -11.73 -0.83 -13.23
CA LYS A 155 -12.93 -0.05 -13.57
C LYS A 155 -14.02 -0.09 -12.48
N ALA A 156 -14.09 -1.17 -11.70
CA ALA A 156 -15.13 -1.38 -10.69
C ALA A 156 -14.63 -1.10 -9.25
N HIS A 157 -13.32 -0.99 -9.07
CA HIS A 157 -12.68 -1.03 -7.76
C HIS A 157 -13.12 0.10 -6.81
N VAL A 158 -13.22 1.32 -7.31
CA VAL A 158 -13.57 2.48 -6.47
C VAL A 158 -15.01 2.39 -5.95
N ALA A 159 -15.93 1.88 -6.76
CA ALA A 159 -17.32 1.64 -6.32
C ALA A 159 -17.38 0.56 -5.21
N GLU A 160 -16.56 -0.48 -5.32
CA GLU A 160 -16.43 -1.51 -4.29
C GLU A 160 -15.85 -0.93 -2.99
N ILE A 161 -14.79 -0.12 -3.09
CA ILE A 161 -14.18 0.57 -1.94
C ILE A 161 -15.20 1.47 -1.23
N LEU A 162 -15.96 2.28 -1.96
CA LEU A 162 -16.96 3.19 -1.37
C LEU A 162 -18.04 2.42 -0.61
N LYS A 163 -18.52 1.31 -1.16
CA LYS A 163 -19.48 0.42 -0.51
C LYS A 163 -18.92 -0.22 0.76
N ASP A 164 -17.66 -0.66 0.73
CA ASP A 164 -17.04 -1.30 1.89
C ASP A 164 -16.68 -0.26 2.97
N LEU A 165 -16.24 0.96 2.61
CA LEU A 165 -16.05 2.07 3.55
C LEU A 165 -17.35 2.40 4.30
N GLU A 166 -18.49 2.42 3.60
CA GLU A 166 -19.77 2.66 4.22
C GLU A 166 -20.11 1.63 5.29
N LYS A 167 -19.87 0.35 5.01
CA LYS A 167 -20.09 -0.73 5.98
C LYS A 167 -19.12 -0.66 7.15
N LEU A 168 -17.82 -0.43 6.89
CA LEU A 168 -16.79 -0.39 7.92
C LEU A 168 -16.93 0.80 8.86
N GLN A 169 -17.52 1.90 8.40
CA GLN A 169 -17.73 3.11 9.20
C GLN A 169 -19.06 3.10 9.98
N SER A 170 -19.96 2.19 9.63
CA SER A 170 -21.24 2.01 10.34
C SER A 170 -21.19 0.92 11.42
N SER A 171 -20.09 0.20 11.56
CA SER A 171 -19.86 -0.87 12.53
C SER A 171 -19.17 -0.35 13.78
#